data_d8972217826262d062040045d6db087e
#
_entry.id   d8972217826262d062040045d6db087e
#
_cell.length_a   1.000
_cell.length_b   1.000
_cell.length_c   1.000
_cell.angle_alpha   90.00
_cell.angle_beta   90.00
_cell.angle_gamma   90.00
#
_symmetry.space_group_name_H-M   'P 1'
#
loop_
_entity.id
_entity.type
_entity.pdbx_description
1 polymer ?
#
loop_
_entity_poly.entity_id
_entity_poly.type
_entity_poly.pdbx_seq_one_letter_code
_entity_poly.pdbx_strand_id
1 'polypeptide(L)'
;MTKKKIVYIDMDGVLVNLGDEITRWFAAHPHLKEKFKDCPDHITGLFRFPKPFEGALNAVKKLQESGKYELFIATSSPWGNPEALTDKRYWLEYWFGETFHKKMVTTHR
;
A
#
# COMPACT_ATOMS: atom_id res chain seq x y z
N MET A 1 1.57 27.13 19.97
CA MET A 1 1.96 25.96 19.16
C MET A 1 0.82 25.56 18.24
N THR A 2 1.13 25.44 16.97
CA THR A 2 0.14 25.00 16.00
C THR A 2 0.06 23.47 16.00
N LYS A 3 -1.11 22.94 16.29
CA LYS A 3 -1.35 21.52 16.28
C LYS A 3 -1.40 21.03 14.84
N LYS A 4 -0.65 19.98 14.49
CA LYS A 4 -0.68 19.40 13.17
C LYS A 4 -2.01 18.69 12.92
N LYS A 5 -2.52 18.80 11.70
CA LYS A 5 -3.68 18.03 11.26
C LYS A 5 -3.25 16.61 10.91
N ILE A 6 -4.06 15.65 11.27
CA ILE A 6 -3.83 14.25 10.92
C ILE A 6 -4.39 13.99 9.53
N VAL A 7 -3.56 13.40 8.68
CA VAL A 7 -3.96 12.97 7.33
C VAL A 7 -3.79 11.47 7.22
N TYR A 8 -4.86 10.78 6.85
CA TYR A 8 -4.81 9.35 6.56
C TYR A 8 -4.72 9.15 5.05
N ILE A 9 -3.71 8.43 4.62
CA ILE A 9 -3.44 8.17 3.20
C ILE A 9 -3.74 6.71 2.91
N ASP A 10 -4.58 6.46 1.92
CA ASP A 10 -4.85 5.11 1.43
C ASP A 10 -3.64 4.58 0.66
N MET A 11 -3.44 3.27 0.66
CA MET A 11 -2.35 2.62 -0.06
C MET A 11 -2.76 2.18 -1.46
N ASP A 12 -3.61 1.17 -1.54
CA ASP A 12 -3.94 0.53 -2.82
C ASP A 12 -4.75 1.48 -3.70
N GLY A 13 -4.29 1.68 -4.93
CA GLY A 13 -4.94 2.59 -5.86
C GLY A 13 -4.61 4.06 -5.62
N VAL A 14 -3.86 4.41 -4.58
CA VAL A 14 -3.44 5.79 -4.26
C VAL A 14 -1.92 5.90 -4.30
N LEU A 15 -1.23 5.21 -3.43
CA LEU A 15 0.24 5.15 -3.43
C LEU A 15 0.75 3.97 -4.24
N VAL A 16 0.04 2.85 -4.18
CA VAL A 16 0.45 1.56 -4.75
C VAL A 16 -0.32 1.30 -6.04
N ASN A 17 0.40 1.07 -7.12
CA ASN A 17 -0.20 0.67 -8.40
C ASN A 17 -0.51 -0.83 -8.40
N LEU A 18 -1.53 -1.21 -7.64
CA LEU A 18 -1.91 -2.61 -7.48
C LEU A 18 -2.49 -3.20 -8.76
N GLY A 19 -3.20 -2.39 -9.55
CA GLY A 19 -3.77 -2.85 -10.82
C GLY A 19 -2.72 -3.39 -11.78
N ASP A 20 -1.61 -2.68 -11.95
CA ASP A 20 -0.51 -3.15 -12.80
C ASP A 20 0.13 -4.41 -12.23
N GLU A 21 0.27 -4.50 -10.93
CA GLU A 21 0.83 -5.70 -10.29
C GLU A 21 -0.04 -6.93 -10.51
N ILE A 22 -1.35 -6.78 -10.35
CA ILE A 22 -2.30 -7.87 -10.63
C ILE A 22 -2.18 -8.33 -12.08
N THR A 23 -2.11 -7.38 -13.02
CA THR A 23 -1.96 -7.68 -14.44
C THR A 23 -0.67 -8.47 -14.70
N ARG A 24 0.43 -8.08 -14.08
CA ARG A 24 1.71 -8.78 -14.21
C ARG A 24 1.65 -10.20 -13.65
N TRP A 25 1.03 -10.39 -12.47
CA TRP A 25 0.88 -11.70 -11.88
C TRP A 25 0.06 -12.63 -12.76
N PHE A 26 -1.04 -12.15 -13.32
CA PHE A 26 -1.91 -12.95 -14.19
C PHE A 26 -1.23 -13.28 -15.53
N ALA A 27 -0.44 -12.36 -16.07
CA ALA A 27 0.32 -12.60 -17.29
C ALA A 27 1.42 -13.65 -17.08
N ALA A 28 2.12 -13.57 -15.94
CA ALA A 28 3.20 -14.52 -15.62
C ALA A 28 2.69 -15.87 -15.13
N HIS A 29 1.48 -15.91 -14.56
CA HIS A 29 0.91 -17.10 -13.94
C HIS A 29 -0.56 -17.28 -14.35
N PRO A 30 -0.83 -17.75 -15.59
CA PRO A 30 -2.22 -17.87 -16.08
C PRO A 30 -3.14 -18.71 -15.18
N HIS A 31 -2.60 -19.71 -14.49
CA HIS A 31 -3.37 -20.54 -13.56
C HIS A 31 -3.87 -19.75 -12.35
N LEU A 32 -3.15 -18.71 -11.95
CA LEU A 32 -3.59 -17.83 -10.86
C LEU A 32 -4.75 -16.95 -11.29
N LYS A 33 -4.80 -16.56 -12.57
CA LYS A 33 -5.92 -15.82 -13.12
C LYS A 33 -7.22 -16.60 -13.00
N GLU A 34 -7.20 -17.89 -13.35
CA GLU A 34 -8.36 -18.77 -13.22
C GLU A 34 -8.83 -18.88 -11.76
N LYS A 35 -7.88 -19.07 -10.84
CA LYS A 35 -8.16 -19.29 -9.42
C LYS A 35 -8.59 -18.02 -8.70
N PHE A 36 -7.98 -16.89 -9.03
CA PHE A 36 -8.10 -15.64 -8.25
C PHE A 36 -8.73 -14.48 -9.02
N LYS A 37 -9.37 -14.72 -10.16
CA LYS A 37 -9.95 -13.63 -10.96
C LYS A 37 -10.94 -12.76 -10.21
N ASP A 38 -11.66 -13.33 -9.24
CA ASP A 38 -12.66 -12.61 -8.45
C ASP A 38 -12.10 -12.06 -7.14
N CYS A 39 -10.92 -12.52 -6.73
CA CYS A 39 -10.27 -12.10 -5.50
C CYS A 39 -8.74 -12.09 -5.65
N PRO A 40 -8.20 -11.22 -6.55
CA PRO A 40 -6.76 -11.21 -6.80
C PRO A 40 -5.96 -10.82 -5.55
N ASP A 41 -6.55 -10.09 -4.63
CA ASP A 41 -5.91 -9.71 -3.37
C ASP A 41 -5.66 -10.89 -2.41
N HIS A 42 -6.20 -12.08 -2.71
CA HIS A 42 -5.89 -13.30 -1.97
C HIS A 42 -4.57 -13.96 -2.41
N ILE A 43 -3.93 -13.47 -3.47
CA ILE A 43 -2.66 -14.04 -3.94
C ILE A 43 -1.56 -13.71 -2.95
N THR A 44 -0.94 -14.75 -2.36
CA THR A 44 0.20 -14.60 -1.47
C THR A 44 1.36 -13.93 -2.21
N GLY A 45 1.92 -12.88 -1.63
CA GLY A 45 3.04 -12.13 -2.21
C GLY A 45 2.64 -10.98 -3.12
N LEU A 46 1.35 -10.83 -3.44
CA LEU A 46 0.88 -9.77 -4.34
C LEU A 46 1.29 -8.37 -3.86
N PHE A 47 1.24 -8.14 -2.55
CA PHE A 47 1.47 -6.81 -1.98
C PHE A 47 2.94 -6.49 -1.70
N ARG A 48 3.85 -7.40 -2.01
CA ARG A 48 5.24 -7.25 -1.64
C ARG A 48 6.04 -6.29 -2.53
N PHE A 49 5.87 -6.39 -3.84
CA PHE A 49 6.69 -5.70 -4.82
C PHE A 49 5.95 -4.82 -5.84
N PRO A 50 4.68 -4.42 -5.64
CA PRO A 50 4.08 -3.51 -6.59
C PRO A 50 4.84 -2.18 -6.62
N LYS A 51 4.77 -1.48 -7.75
CA LYS A 51 5.40 -0.17 -7.86
C LYS A 51 4.49 0.92 -7.32
N PRO A 52 5.04 2.00 -6.76
CA PRO A 52 4.24 3.17 -6.45
C PRO A 52 3.76 3.84 -7.74
N PHE A 53 2.64 4.56 -7.66
CA PHE A 53 2.25 5.43 -8.75
C PHE A 53 3.30 6.52 -8.96
N GLU A 54 3.44 6.96 -10.20
CA GLU A 54 4.28 8.11 -10.52
C GLU A 54 3.80 9.33 -9.71
N GLY A 55 4.73 10.02 -9.07
CA GLY A 55 4.42 11.19 -8.25
C GLY A 55 4.03 10.89 -6.81
N ALA A 56 3.75 9.64 -6.44
CA ALA A 56 3.34 9.30 -5.07
C ALA A 56 4.41 9.64 -4.04
N LEU A 57 5.67 9.29 -4.32
CA LEU A 57 6.79 9.58 -3.42
C LEU A 57 6.97 11.09 -3.22
N ASN A 58 6.92 11.86 -4.30
CA ASN A 58 7.06 13.31 -4.25
C ASN A 58 5.88 13.97 -3.51
N ALA A 59 4.67 13.48 -3.71
CA ALA A 59 3.49 14.01 -3.04
C ALA A 59 3.58 13.82 -1.52
N VAL A 60 3.96 12.63 -1.07
CA VAL A 60 4.13 12.35 0.37
C VAL A 60 5.26 13.21 0.94
N LYS A 61 6.37 13.31 0.22
CA LYS A 61 7.50 14.14 0.64
C LYS A 61 7.10 15.60 0.83
N LYS A 62 6.33 16.16 -0.10
CA LYS A 62 5.84 17.54 0.01
C LYS A 62 4.92 17.74 1.20
N LEU A 63 4.02 16.80 1.45
CA LEU A 63 3.16 16.85 2.64
C LEU A 63 3.98 16.82 3.92
N GLN A 64 4.97 15.95 3.97
CA GLN A 64 5.85 15.80 5.14
C GLN A 64 6.70 17.05 5.37
N GLU A 65 7.29 17.60 4.32
CA GLU A 65 8.15 18.78 4.41
C GLU A 65 7.39 20.06 4.75
N SER A 66 6.08 20.10 4.47
CA SER A 66 5.27 21.26 4.82
C SER A 66 5.20 21.50 6.33
N GLY A 67 5.40 20.46 7.13
CA GLY A 67 5.33 20.54 8.59
C GLY A 67 3.92 20.74 9.14
N LYS A 68 2.89 20.75 8.29
CA LYS A 68 1.50 21.04 8.67
C LYS A 68 0.72 19.80 9.05
N TYR A 69 1.20 18.63 8.67
CA TYR A 69 0.42 17.38 8.76
C TYR A 69 1.19 16.30 9.49
N GLU A 70 0.45 15.49 10.25
CA GLU A 70 0.92 14.22 10.74
C GLU A 70 0.33 13.15 9.84
N LEU A 71 1.18 12.38 9.17
CA LEU A 71 0.77 11.44 8.13
C LEU A 71 0.64 10.03 8.68
N PHE A 72 -0.49 9.39 8.38
CA PHE A 72 -0.76 8.00 8.69
C PHE A 72 -1.18 7.27 7.42
N ILE A 73 -0.91 5.98 7.38
CA ILE A 73 -1.50 5.10 6.38
C ILE A 73 -2.79 4.51 6.93
N ALA A 74 -3.85 4.54 6.15
CA ALA A 74 -5.09 3.82 6.45
C ALA A 74 -5.33 2.83 5.31
N THR A 75 -5.24 1.55 5.61
CA THR A 75 -5.35 0.49 4.60
C THR A 75 -6.19 -0.66 5.14
N SER A 76 -6.83 -1.40 4.23
CA SER A 76 -7.50 -2.64 4.59
C SER A 76 -6.77 -3.81 3.95
N SER A 77 -6.66 -4.91 4.68
CA SER A 77 -5.99 -6.11 4.23
C SER A 77 -6.98 -7.27 4.10
N PRO A 78 -6.91 -8.04 3.00
CA PRO A 78 -7.84 -9.16 2.82
C PRO A 78 -7.59 -10.24 3.85
N TRP A 79 -8.66 -10.72 4.48
CA TRP A 79 -8.57 -11.80 5.45
C TRP A 79 -7.98 -13.06 4.84
N GLY A 80 -8.29 -13.31 3.55
CA GLY A 80 -7.81 -14.49 2.82
C GLY A 80 -6.33 -14.45 2.42
N ASN A 81 -5.62 -13.34 2.74
CA ASN A 81 -4.17 -13.21 2.51
C ASN A 81 -3.51 -12.70 3.77
N PRO A 82 -3.23 -13.58 4.74
CA PRO A 82 -2.71 -13.15 6.04
C PRO A 82 -1.34 -12.46 5.97
N GLU A 83 -0.58 -12.65 4.90
CA GLU A 83 0.70 -12.00 4.72
C GLU A 83 0.59 -10.58 4.15
N ALA A 84 -0.60 -10.18 3.69
CA ALA A 84 -0.78 -8.88 3.05
C ALA A 84 -0.33 -7.72 3.94
N LEU A 85 -0.69 -7.72 5.21
CA LEU A 85 -0.33 -6.66 6.13
C LEU A 85 1.18 -6.55 6.33
N THR A 86 1.85 -7.68 6.50
CA THR A 86 3.31 -7.74 6.63
C THR A 86 3.98 -7.21 5.37
N ASP A 87 3.51 -7.64 4.20
CA ASP A 87 4.05 -7.20 2.92
C ASP A 87 3.85 -5.69 2.70
N LYS A 88 2.69 -5.15 3.09
CA LYS A 88 2.40 -3.72 3.02
C LYS A 88 3.35 -2.91 3.92
N ARG A 89 3.63 -3.42 5.10
CA ARG A 89 4.58 -2.78 6.01
C ARG A 89 5.99 -2.73 5.40
N TYR A 90 6.48 -3.83 4.87
CA TYR A 90 7.79 -3.87 4.21
C TYR A 90 7.82 -2.95 2.98
N TRP A 91 6.73 -2.88 2.22
CA TRP A 91 6.61 -1.98 1.09
C TRP A 91 6.76 -0.51 1.52
N LEU A 92 6.09 -0.12 2.59
CA LEU A 92 6.18 1.24 3.14
C LEU A 92 7.60 1.55 3.60
N GLU A 93 8.25 0.61 4.28
CA GLU A 93 9.64 0.79 4.74
C GLU A 93 10.61 0.93 3.56
N TYR A 94 10.40 0.15 2.52
CA TYR A 94 11.26 0.18 1.34
C TYR A 94 11.17 1.54 0.60
N TRP A 95 9.96 2.03 0.37
CA TRP A 95 9.73 3.21 -0.45
C TRP A 95 9.79 4.53 0.34
N PHE A 96 9.42 4.52 1.61
CA PHE A 96 9.29 5.72 2.43
C PHE A 96 10.18 5.73 3.68
N GLY A 97 10.99 4.69 3.88
CA GLY A 97 11.84 4.61 5.08
C GLY A 97 10.99 4.59 6.36
N GLU A 98 11.27 5.50 7.27
CA GLU A 98 10.57 5.55 8.56
C GLU A 98 9.41 6.54 8.59
N THR A 99 9.04 7.12 7.45
CA THR A 99 7.95 8.11 7.39
C THR A 99 6.68 7.64 8.09
N PHE A 100 6.32 6.38 7.90
CA PHE A 100 5.10 5.79 8.46
C PHE A 100 5.37 4.80 9.60
N HIS A 101 6.53 4.91 10.23
CA HIS A 101 6.87 4.03 11.36
C HIS A 101 5.85 4.18 12.48
N LYS A 102 5.19 3.07 12.85
CA LYS A 102 4.10 3.03 13.86
C LYS A 102 2.91 3.93 13.51
N LYS A 103 2.75 4.29 12.25
CA LYS A 103 1.69 5.19 11.78
C LYS A 103 0.84 4.51 10.71
N MET A 104 0.47 3.28 10.94
CA MET A 104 -0.34 2.48 10.03
C MET A 104 -1.59 1.99 10.76
N VAL A 105 -2.75 2.38 10.24
CA VAL A 105 -4.04 1.93 10.73
C VAL A 105 -4.60 0.94 9.71
N THR A 106 -4.98 -0.22 10.17
CA THR A 106 -5.46 -1.28 9.28
C THR A 106 -6.71 -1.95 9.82
N THR A 107 -7.53 -2.39 8.89
CA THR A 107 -8.68 -3.25 9.14
C THR A 107 -8.59 -4.45 8.18
N HIS A 108 -9.48 -5.40 8.34
CA HIS A 108 -9.57 -6.55 7.44
C HIS A 108 -10.83 -6.48 6.59
N ARG A 109 -10.75 -7.01 5.37
CA ARG A 109 -11.86 -7.16 4.45
C ARG A 109 -11.98 -8.59 3.91
#